data_a0c298d9cd27d261287b507646b76277
#
_entry.id   a0c298d9cd27d261287b507646b76277
#
_cell.length_a   1.000
_cell.length_b   1.000
_cell.length_c   1.000
_cell.angle_alpha   90.00
_cell.angle_beta   90.00
_cell.angle_gamma   90.00
#
_symmetry.space_group_name_H-M   'P 1'
#
loop_
_entity.id
_entity.type
_entity.pdbx_description
1 polymer ?
#
loop_
_entity_poly.entity_id
_entity_poly.type
_entity_poly.pdbx_seq_one_letter_code
_entity_poly.pdbx_strand_id
1 'polypeptide(L)'
;FKALICLKTRNGLIISPHPRAKKCTIEAAKVVLEAAVKAGAPDEIIGWIDEPSVQLSGMVMKEADTILATGGPGMVRAAYSSGKPAIGVGAGNTPAVVDVSANIPLAVSSILHSKTFDNGMICASEQSVIVAKEIYSKFKKEMQLRGAYFLTPSETEKVRKTIIVNGALNAKIVGQTAYTIAKLSGFEVPKDAKVLVGEVTSTDPSEEFAHEKLSPVLAMYKAEDFKDALDKADRLVRDGGAGHTSSIYLDEGMAGERLEAFRERMQTYRVLVNTPAAQGGIGDLYNFRLAPSLTLGCGSRGGNSVSENVGVNQLINIKTVAERRENMLWFRAPEKVYFKRGSLRLALEELKKEYGRKRAIVVTDEYLYTSGMSKAVTKELDKLDITHVEFFDVTPDPTIACAREGAKLLRRFKPDVIIALGGGSPSDAAKIMWVLYEHPDADFEDLAMRFMDIRKRVYSFPKMGEKALFMAVPTTAGTGSEVTPFAVITDERTGIKYPLADYELMPDIAVVDAELMMNIPKGLTSCSGIDALSHSLEAIASVMASDFTNGIAKEAIRLLFEYLPDAYRLGAAAP
;
A
#
# COMPACT_ATOMS: atom_id res chain seq x y z
N PHE A 1 2.60 28.57 8.12
CA PHE A 1 2.40 27.13 7.99
C PHE A 1 2.99 26.38 9.18
N LYS A 2 4.30 26.53 9.49
CA LYS A 2 4.95 25.82 10.61
C LYS A 2 4.25 26.10 11.95
N ALA A 3 3.86 27.33 12.23
CA ALA A 3 3.11 27.67 13.44
C ALA A 3 1.79 26.89 13.54
N LEU A 4 1.04 26.78 12.44
CA LEU A 4 -0.23 26.05 12.42
C LEU A 4 -0.06 24.54 12.69
N ILE A 5 0.95 23.90 12.13
CA ILE A 5 1.19 22.47 12.40
C ILE A 5 1.71 22.24 13.82
N CYS A 6 2.51 23.14 14.38
CA CYS A 6 2.96 23.08 15.78
C CYS A 6 1.77 23.24 16.74
N LEU A 7 0.94 24.26 16.56
CA LEU A 7 -0.27 24.46 17.36
C LEU A 7 -1.21 23.24 17.30
N LYS A 8 -1.44 22.71 16.09
CA LYS A 8 -2.31 21.53 15.90
C LYS A 8 -1.79 20.28 16.61
N THR A 9 -0.49 20.17 16.81
CA THR A 9 0.16 19.06 17.51
C THR A 9 0.54 19.38 18.96
N ARG A 10 0.10 20.55 19.48
CA ARG A 10 0.37 21.05 20.85
C ARG A 10 1.87 21.20 21.14
N ASN A 11 2.64 21.58 20.13
CA ASN A 11 4.05 21.90 20.27
C ASN A 11 4.23 23.42 20.40
N GLY A 12 5.11 23.85 21.29
CA GLY A 12 5.64 25.22 21.29
C GLY A 12 6.54 25.43 20.07
N LEU A 13 6.66 26.68 19.63
CA LEU A 13 7.46 27.04 18.46
C LEU A 13 8.35 28.25 18.75
N ILE A 14 9.65 28.12 18.44
CA ILE A 14 10.57 29.25 18.38
C ILE A 14 10.96 29.49 16.93
N ILE A 15 10.70 30.67 16.42
CA ILE A 15 10.97 31.07 15.03
C ILE A 15 12.31 31.79 14.95
N SER A 16 13.25 31.27 14.15
CA SER A 16 14.44 32.03 13.70
C SER A 16 14.18 32.56 12.29
N PRO A 17 13.77 33.83 12.14
CA PRO A 17 13.38 34.37 10.85
C PRO A 17 14.60 34.66 9.99
N HIS A 18 14.42 34.56 8.66
CA HIS A 18 15.46 35.01 7.72
C HIS A 18 15.67 36.55 7.87
N PRO A 19 16.90 37.07 7.96
CA PRO A 19 17.17 38.49 8.21
C PRO A 19 16.42 39.46 7.29
N ARG A 20 16.28 39.09 5.98
CA ARG A 20 15.59 39.92 4.98
C ARG A 20 14.07 39.88 5.07
N ALA A 21 13.49 38.86 5.70
CA ALA A 21 12.05 38.68 5.91
C ALA A 21 11.65 38.83 7.39
N LYS A 22 12.55 39.29 8.25
CA LYS A 22 12.37 39.37 9.70
C LYS A 22 11.04 40.01 10.09
N LYS A 23 10.80 41.24 9.63
CA LYS A 23 9.59 41.98 9.96
C LYS A 23 8.29 41.25 9.58
N CYS A 24 8.20 40.76 8.35
CA CYS A 24 7.00 40.04 7.88
C CYS A 24 6.78 38.74 8.64
N THR A 25 7.87 38.00 8.93
CA THR A 25 7.79 36.72 9.65
C THR A 25 7.32 36.93 11.10
N ILE A 26 7.87 37.93 11.80
CA ILE A 26 7.49 38.25 13.17
C ILE A 26 6.03 38.74 13.24
N GLU A 27 5.62 39.59 12.32
CA GLU A 27 4.24 40.10 12.28
C GLU A 27 3.24 38.99 12.01
N ALA A 28 3.55 38.08 11.07
CA ALA A 28 2.73 36.90 10.84
C ALA A 28 2.66 35.97 12.08
N ALA A 29 3.76 35.84 12.82
CA ALA A 29 3.80 35.07 14.05
C ALA A 29 2.89 35.69 15.14
N LYS A 30 2.91 37.02 15.30
CA LYS A 30 2.03 37.74 16.24
C LYS A 30 0.56 37.51 15.92
N VAL A 31 0.16 37.65 14.64
CA VAL A 31 -1.23 37.42 14.23
C VAL A 31 -1.69 36.00 14.57
N VAL A 32 -0.83 34.99 14.32
CA VAL A 32 -1.17 33.59 14.65
C VAL A 32 -1.21 33.39 16.17
N LEU A 33 -0.27 33.94 16.91
CA LEU A 33 -0.23 33.86 18.38
C LEU A 33 -1.48 34.50 19.00
N GLU A 34 -1.85 35.72 18.60
CA GLU A 34 -3.05 36.41 19.10
C GLU A 34 -4.32 35.57 18.87
N ALA A 35 -4.46 34.98 17.66
CA ALA A 35 -5.60 34.12 17.37
C ALA A 35 -5.59 32.83 18.21
N ALA A 36 -4.42 32.24 18.45
CA ALA A 36 -4.26 31.05 19.27
C ALA A 36 -4.61 31.31 20.73
N VAL A 37 -4.11 32.39 21.29
CA VAL A 37 -4.39 32.82 22.69
C VAL A 37 -5.88 33.13 22.90
N LYS A 38 -6.52 33.80 21.95
CA LYS A 38 -7.99 34.00 21.98
C LYS A 38 -8.76 32.67 21.98
N ALA A 39 -8.20 31.62 21.39
CA ALA A 39 -8.78 30.30 21.39
C ALA A 39 -8.38 29.42 22.59
N GLY A 40 -7.64 29.99 23.57
CA GLY A 40 -7.26 29.34 24.83
C GLY A 40 -5.87 28.68 24.81
N ALA A 41 -5.01 28.99 23.85
CA ALA A 41 -3.62 28.55 23.90
C ALA A 41 -2.81 29.39 24.94
N PRO A 42 -1.70 28.85 25.49
CA PRO A 42 -0.78 29.60 26.33
C PRO A 42 -0.18 30.80 25.60
N ASP A 43 0.05 31.90 26.33
CA ASP A 43 0.58 33.15 25.77
C ASP A 43 1.97 32.99 25.13
N GLU A 44 2.77 32.05 25.61
CA GLU A 44 4.14 31.81 25.15
C GLU A 44 4.29 30.66 24.14
N ILE A 45 3.19 30.17 23.56
CA ILE A 45 3.23 29.01 22.67
C ILE A 45 4.02 29.28 21.38
N ILE A 46 4.17 30.54 20.96
CA ILE A 46 4.97 30.94 19.80
C ILE A 46 5.92 32.06 20.22
N GLY A 47 7.23 31.81 20.14
CA GLY A 47 8.29 32.79 20.31
C GLY A 47 9.08 33.01 19.02
N TRP A 48 9.89 34.06 19.00
CA TRP A 48 10.76 34.38 17.86
C TRP A 48 12.04 35.09 18.30
N ILE A 49 13.03 35.07 17.40
CA ILE A 49 14.26 35.84 17.58
C ILE A 49 14.09 37.20 16.89
N ASP A 50 14.15 38.31 17.67
CA ASP A 50 14.02 39.66 17.15
C ASP A 50 15.21 40.06 16.29
N GLU A 51 16.43 39.70 16.67
CA GLU A 51 17.64 39.97 15.92
C GLU A 51 18.32 38.65 15.49
N PRO A 52 17.89 38.08 14.35
CA PRO A 52 18.39 36.79 13.92
C PRO A 52 19.89 36.83 13.56
N SER A 53 20.62 35.85 14.09
CA SER A 53 22.02 35.62 13.77
C SER A 53 22.30 34.12 13.61
N VAL A 54 23.42 33.79 12.98
CA VAL A 54 23.87 32.38 12.86
C VAL A 54 24.08 31.78 14.24
N GLN A 55 24.64 32.56 15.18
CA GLN A 55 24.90 32.13 16.55
C GLN A 55 23.58 31.82 17.29
N LEU A 56 22.61 32.72 17.27
CA LEU A 56 21.31 32.53 17.94
C LEU A 56 20.52 31.37 17.29
N SER A 57 20.54 31.27 15.98
CA SER A 57 19.93 30.13 15.30
C SER A 57 20.56 28.80 15.72
N GLY A 58 21.89 28.76 15.87
CA GLY A 58 22.62 27.61 16.36
C GLY A 58 22.28 27.25 17.82
N MET A 59 22.06 28.26 18.69
CA MET A 59 21.61 28.05 20.08
C MET A 59 20.20 27.44 20.11
N VAL A 60 19.25 28.00 19.34
CA VAL A 60 17.89 27.43 19.23
C VAL A 60 17.93 26.00 18.74
N MET A 61 18.76 25.68 17.74
CA MET A 61 18.93 24.30 17.24
C MET A 61 19.46 23.33 18.31
N LYS A 62 20.28 23.80 19.25
CA LYS A 62 20.80 22.96 20.35
C LYS A 62 19.78 22.74 21.46
N GLU A 63 18.94 23.70 21.72
CA GLU A 63 17.97 23.66 22.84
C GLU A 63 16.63 23.07 22.45
N ALA A 64 16.22 23.17 21.18
CA ALA A 64 14.93 22.63 20.69
C ALA A 64 14.90 21.10 20.76
N ASP A 65 13.72 20.52 21.02
CA ASP A 65 13.49 19.07 20.98
C ASP A 65 13.45 18.55 19.54
N THR A 66 12.93 19.35 18.61
CA THR A 66 12.84 19.02 17.17
C THR A 66 13.05 20.27 16.33
N ILE A 67 13.72 20.11 15.20
CA ILE A 67 14.05 21.21 14.29
C ILE A 67 13.30 21.05 12.98
N LEU A 68 12.59 22.12 12.55
CA LEU A 68 11.99 22.24 11.21
C LEU A 68 12.80 23.25 10.39
N ALA A 69 13.79 22.80 9.64
CA ALA A 69 14.66 23.64 8.82
C ALA A 69 14.21 23.66 7.35
N THR A 70 13.89 24.85 6.83
CA THR A 70 13.65 25.08 5.41
C THR A 70 14.60 26.17 4.94
N GLY A 71 15.47 25.86 4.01
CA GLY A 71 16.46 26.83 3.56
C GLY A 71 17.54 26.21 2.69
N GLY A 72 18.58 27.01 2.41
CA GLY A 72 19.71 26.54 1.61
C GLY A 72 20.50 25.40 2.25
N PRO A 73 21.38 24.71 1.49
CA PRO A 73 22.10 23.52 1.93
C PRO A 73 22.89 23.69 3.25
N GLY A 74 23.40 24.90 3.51
CA GLY A 74 24.12 25.23 4.74
C GLY A 74 23.23 25.15 6.00
N MET A 75 22.02 25.69 5.93
CA MET A 75 21.03 25.65 7.01
C MET A 75 20.59 24.22 7.30
N VAL A 76 20.27 23.48 6.26
CA VAL A 76 19.85 22.06 6.37
C VAL A 76 20.98 21.22 7.00
N ARG A 77 22.21 21.42 6.57
CA ARG A 77 23.39 20.74 7.13
C ARG A 77 23.59 21.09 8.61
N ALA A 78 23.44 22.37 8.98
CA ALA A 78 23.53 22.80 10.37
C ALA A 78 22.44 22.14 11.24
N ALA A 79 21.21 22.06 10.75
CA ALA A 79 20.11 21.39 11.46
C ALA A 79 20.42 19.91 11.71
N TYR A 80 20.85 19.16 10.71
CA TYR A 80 21.21 17.74 10.86
C TYR A 80 22.46 17.52 11.72
N SER A 81 23.38 18.48 11.76
CA SER A 81 24.60 18.39 12.57
C SER A 81 24.42 18.88 14.01
N SER A 82 23.22 19.33 14.41
CA SER A 82 22.96 19.85 15.74
C SER A 82 22.91 18.76 16.83
N GLY A 83 22.77 17.49 16.46
CA GLY A 83 22.56 16.36 17.36
C GLY A 83 21.11 16.22 17.84
N LYS A 84 20.18 17.02 17.32
CA LYS A 84 18.74 16.96 17.64
C LYS A 84 17.96 16.32 16.47
N PRO A 85 16.79 15.73 16.73
CA PRO A 85 15.88 15.33 15.67
C PRO A 85 15.58 16.52 14.75
N ALA A 86 15.85 16.34 13.47
CA ALA A 86 15.70 17.42 12.50
C ALA A 86 14.96 16.96 11.25
N ILE A 87 14.07 17.82 10.76
CA ILE A 87 13.41 17.72 9.48
C ILE A 87 13.90 18.90 8.65
N GLY A 88 14.93 18.64 7.85
CA GLY A 88 15.50 19.61 6.95
C GLY A 88 15.04 19.34 5.52
N VAL A 89 14.73 20.38 4.77
CA VAL A 89 14.37 20.28 3.34
C VAL A 89 15.27 21.18 2.53
N GLY A 90 15.78 20.62 1.45
CA GLY A 90 16.78 21.24 0.58
C GLY A 90 16.20 22.06 -0.56
N ALA A 91 17.10 22.49 -1.45
CA ALA A 91 16.78 23.18 -2.68
C ALA A 91 16.06 22.27 -3.68
N GLY A 92 15.26 22.87 -4.55
CA GLY A 92 14.61 22.20 -5.67
C GLY A 92 15.16 22.69 -7.01
N ASN A 93 15.30 21.81 -7.97
CA ASN A 93 15.63 22.17 -9.35
C ASN A 93 14.67 21.44 -10.31
N THR A 94 13.42 21.87 -10.29
CA THR A 94 12.31 21.18 -10.96
C THR A 94 12.39 21.33 -12.47
N PRO A 95 12.61 20.26 -13.25
CA PRO A 95 12.43 20.27 -14.69
C PRO A 95 10.96 20.01 -15.05
N ALA A 96 10.49 20.67 -16.10
CA ALA A 96 9.21 20.40 -16.76
C ALA A 96 9.47 19.82 -18.16
N VAL A 97 9.13 18.56 -18.39
CA VAL A 97 9.19 17.95 -19.72
C VAL A 97 7.87 18.20 -20.44
N VAL A 98 7.93 18.73 -21.66
CA VAL A 98 6.76 18.95 -22.52
C VAL A 98 6.85 18.03 -23.72
N ASP A 99 6.08 16.95 -23.67
CA ASP A 99 6.02 15.92 -24.70
C ASP A 99 5.35 16.43 -26.00
N VAL A 100 5.62 15.77 -27.11
CA VAL A 100 5.00 16.10 -28.40
C VAL A 100 3.47 16.01 -28.37
N SER A 101 2.92 15.16 -27.51
CA SER A 101 1.45 14.97 -27.34
C SER A 101 0.81 16.01 -26.41
N ALA A 102 1.60 16.88 -25.77
CA ALA A 102 1.09 17.81 -24.77
C ALA A 102 0.09 18.82 -25.32
N ASN A 103 -0.92 19.15 -24.51
CA ASN A 103 -1.76 20.32 -24.76
C ASN A 103 -0.95 21.59 -24.47
N ILE A 104 -0.44 22.22 -25.53
CA ILE A 104 0.45 23.39 -25.44
C ILE A 104 -0.16 24.55 -24.64
N PRO A 105 -1.40 25.01 -24.89
CA PRO A 105 -2.02 26.07 -24.10
C PRO A 105 -2.10 25.74 -22.60
N LEU A 106 -2.44 24.51 -22.25
CA LEU A 106 -2.48 24.04 -20.86
C LEU A 106 -1.08 24.05 -20.23
N ALA A 107 -0.10 23.45 -20.91
CA ALA A 107 1.27 23.37 -20.43
C ALA A 107 1.88 24.76 -20.17
N VAL A 108 1.76 25.66 -21.14
CA VAL A 108 2.27 27.04 -21.01
C VAL A 108 1.55 27.79 -19.90
N SER A 109 0.21 27.71 -19.83
CA SER A 109 -0.56 28.35 -18.77
C SER A 109 -0.13 27.86 -17.38
N SER A 110 0.02 26.56 -17.22
CA SER A 110 0.42 25.92 -15.96
C SER A 110 1.84 26.34 -15.54
N ILE A 111 2.80 26.27 -16.45
CA ILE A 111 4.21 26.64 -16.19
C ILE A 111 4.34 28.12 -15.84
N LEU A 112 3.69 29.02 -16.57
CA LEU A 112 3.73 30.45 -16.27
C LEU A 112 3.02 30.79 -14.95
N HIS A 113 1.87 30.16 -14.70
CA HIS A 113 1.16 30.32 -13.43
C HIS A 113 2.02 29.87 -12.25
N SER A 114 2.66 28.72 -12.36
CA SER A 114 3.58 28.18 -11.37
C SER A 114 4.80 29.08 -11.17
N LYS A 115 5.42 29.52 -12.25
CA LYS A 115 6.66 30.31 -12.19
C LYS A 115 6.46 31.74 -11.72
N THR A 116 5.27 32.29 -11.86
CA THR A 116 4.91 33.64 -11.38
C THR A 116 4.30 33.61 -9.98
N PHE A 117 3.85 32.46 -9.50
CA PHE A 117 3.36 32.32 -8.14
C PHE A 117 4.49 32.64 -7.15
N ASP A 118 4.22 33.58 -6.26
CA ASP A 118 5.20 34.11 -5.30
C ASP A 118 6.54 34.51 -5.94
N ASN A 119 6.49 35.09 -7.15
CA ASN A 119 7.66 35.42 -7.98
C ASN A 119 8.69 34.28 -8.10
N GLY A 120 8.21 33.04 -8.20
CA GLY A 120 9.05 31.85 -8.39
C GLY A 120 9.87 31.42 -7.19
N MET A 121 9.51 31.87 -5.97
CA MET A 121 10.21 31.49 -4.74
C MET A 121 9.87 30.08 -4.24
N ILE A 122 8.77 29.50 -4.67
CA ILE A 122 8.45 28.14 -4.28
C ILE A 122 9.48 27.18 -4.85
N CYS A 123 10.12 26.39 -4.01
CA CYS A 123 11.18 25.46 -4.38
C CYS A 123 10.73 24.37 -5.38
N ALA A 124 9.43 24.09 -5.46
CA ALA A 124 8.84 23.19 -6.44
C ALA A 124 8.54 23.86 -7.79
N SER A 125 8.68 25.21 -7.91
CA SER A 125 8.42 25.88 -9.20
C SER A 125 9.43 25.45 -10.26
N GLU A 126 8.98 25.42 -11.51
CA GLU A 126 9.81 25.01 -12.64
C GLU A 126 11.06 25.90 -12.76
N GLN A 127 12.22 25.29 -12.81
CA GLN A 127 13.49 25.97 -13.06
C GLN A 127 13.90 25.85 -14.52
N SER A 128 13.43 24.79 -15.18
CA SER A 128 13.76 24.48 -16.56
C SER A 128 12.56 23.88 -17.28
N VAL A 129 12.39 24.20 -18.55
CA VAL A 129 11.40 23.58 -19.44
C VAL A 129 12.12 22.89 -20.59
N ILE A 130 11.85 21.63 -20.81
CA ILE A 130 12.46 20.80 -21.84
C ILE A 130 11.36 20.43 -22.83
N VAL A 131 11.41 21.01 -24.04
CA VAL A 131 10.34 20.93 -25.03
C VAL A 131 10.74 20.05 -26.19
N ALA A 132 9.88 19.12 -26.59
CA ALA A 132 10.09 18.31 -27.80
C ALA A 132 10.23 19.19 -29.03
N LYS A 133 11.18 18.88 -29.91
CA LYS A 133 11.54 19.70 -31.06
C LYS A 133 10.39 19.99 -32.03
N GLU A 134 9.50 19.04 -32.17
CA GLU A 134 8.33 19.11 -33.07
C GLU A 134 7.39 20.24 -32.70
N ILE A 135 7.23 20.51 -31.41
CA ILE A 135 6.33 21.54 -30.89
C ILE A 135 7.03 22.78 -30.36
N TYR A 136 8.37 22.81 -30.36
CA TYR A 136 9.19 23.87 -29.76
C TYR A 136 8.79 25.27 -30.19
N SER A 137 8.67 25.50 -31.50
CA SER A 137 8.33 26.82 -32.05
C SER A 137 6.90 27.25 -31.70
N LYS A 138 5.95 26.30 -31.63
CA LYS A 138 4.57 26.57 -31.22
C LYS A 138 4.52 26.90 -29.74
N PHE A 139 5.23 26.14 -28.93
CA PHE A 139 5.33 26.35 -27.49
C PHE A 139 5.94 27.72 -27.15
N LYS A 140 7.04 28.08 -27.80
CA LYS A 140 7.69 29.39 -27.66
C LYS A 140 6.74 30.54 -27.99
N LYS A 141 6.00 30.46 -29.10
CA LYS A 141 5.00 31.48 -29.49
C LYS A 141 3.90 31.62 -28.44
N GLU A 142 3.40 30.50 -27.91
CA GLU A 142 2.36 30.51 -26.86
C GLU A 142 2.89 31.13 -25.56
N MET A 143 4.13 30.85 -25.17
CA MET A 143 4.76 31.50 -24.02
C MET A 143 4.87 33.01 -24.19
N GLN A 144 5.32 33.47 -25.37
CA GLN A 144 5.40 34.91 -25.70
C GLN A 144 4.02 35.57 -25.64
N LEU A 145 3.02 34.95 -26.22
CA LEU A 145 1.63 35.44 -26.20
C LEU A 145 1.11 35.66 -24.76
N ARG A 146 1.57 34.83 -23.80
CA ARG A 146 1.14 34.89 -22.41
C ARG A 146 2.08 35.72 -21.50
N GLY A 147 3.05 36.45 -22.08
CA GLY A 147 3.87 37.41 -21.36
C GLY A 147 5.25 36.91 -20.93
N ALA A 148 5.75 35.82 -21.50
CA ALA A 148 7.15 35.44 -21.35
C ALA A 148 8.05 36.26 -22.27
N TYR A 149 9.10 36.84 -21.72
CA TYR A 149 10.14 37.57 -22.48
C TYR A 149 11.31 36.64 -22.77
N PHE A 150 11.56 36.39 -24.05
CA PHE A 150 12.70 35.60 -24.51
C PHE A 150 13.94 36.46 -24.68
N LEU A 151 14.97 36.11 -23.92
CA LEU A 151 16.22 36.84 -23.91
C LEU A 151 16.96 36.69 -25.24
N THR A 152 17.53 37.79 -25.75
CA THR A 152 18.53 37.75 -26.82
C THR A 152 19.82 37.09 -26.32
N PRO A 153 20.73 36.64 -27.20
CA PRO A 153 22.01 36.06 -26.75
C PRO A 153 22.80 36.98 -25.82
N SER A 154 22.82 38.31 -26.11
CA SER A 154 23.49 39.30 -25.25
C SER A 154 22.84 39.47 -23.89
N GLU A 155 21.51 39.47 -23.83
CA GLU A 155 20.74 39.55 -22.56
C GLU A 155 20.89 38.27 -21.75
N THR A 156 20.93 37.09 -22.41
CA THR A 156 21.19 35.81 -21.77
C THR A 156 22.50 35.82 -21.00
N GLU A 157 23.59 36.34 -21.64
CA GLU A 157 24.89 36.50 -20.98
C GLU A 157 24.84 37.44 -19.75
N LYS A 158 24.08 38.52 -19.84
CA LYS A 158 23.90 39.44 -18.72
C LYS A 158 23.13 38.80 -17.57
N VAL A 159 22.05 38.06 -17.87
CA VAL A 159 21.26 37.35 -16.84
C VAL A 159 22.08 36.21 -16.23
N ARG A 160 22.86 35.45 -17.04
CA ARG A 160 23.76 34.40 -16.56
C ARG A 160 24.69 34.92 -15.46
N LYS A 161 25.36 36.05 -15.68
CA LYS A 161 26.22 36.71 -14.68
C LYS A 161 25.46 37.24 -13.45
N THR A 162 24.15 37.38 -13.57
CA THR A 162 23.31 37.89 -12.49
C THR A 162 22.73 36.76 -11.63
N ILE A 163 22.51 35.55 -12.16
CA ILE A 163 21.95 34.42 -11.45
C ILE A 163 22.88 33.93 -10.34
N ILE A 164 24.14 33.66 -10.68
CA ILE A 164 25.15 33.17 -9.76
C ILE A 164 26.20 34.25 -9.52
N VAL A 165 26.46 34.55 -8.25
CA VAL A 165 27.50 35.52 -7.85
C VAL A 165 28.35 34.87 -6.77
N ASN A 166 29.67 34.88 -6.97
CA ASN A 166 30.61 34.22 -6.05
C ASN A 166 30.30 32.76 -5.76
N GLY A 167 29.85 32.01 -6.77
CA GLY A 167 29.54 30.58 -6.65
C GLY A 167 28.23 30.25 -5.93
N ALA A 168 27.40 31.25 -5.66
CA ALA A 168 26.10 31.06 -4.97
C ALA A 168 24.98 31.82 -5.69
N LEU A 169 23.72 31.35 -5.48
CA LEU A 169 22.55 32.07 -5.97
C LEU A 169 22.54 33.51 -5.48
N ASN A 170 22.39 34.44 -6.42
CA ASN A 170 22.32 35.86 -6.10
C ASN A 170 21.06 36.21 -5.30
N ALA A 171 21.23 36.45 -4.02
CA ALA A 171 20.12 36.78 -3.13
C ALA A 171 19.32 38.03 -3.59
N LYS A 172 19.88 38.92 -4.44
CA LYS A 172 19.19 40.12 -4.92
C LYS A 172 18.06 39.83 -5.92
N ILE A 173 18.09 38.67 -6.59
CA ILE A 173 17.05 38.29 -7.57
C ILE A 173 15.93 37.46 -6.97
N VAL A 174 16.15 36.88 -5.80
CA VAL A 174 15.18 35.99 -5.15
C VAL A 174 13.87 36.74 -4.86
N GLY A 175 12.76 36.22 -5.41
CA GLY A 175 11.42 36.79 -5.24
C GLY A 175 11.20 38.14 -5.95
N GLN A 176 12.12 38.59 -6.82
CA GLN A 176 11.98 39.83 -7.59
C GLN A 176 11.15 39.58 -8.86
N THR A 177 10.57 40.67 -9.39
CA THR A 177 9.85 40.59 -10.67
C THR A 177 10.84 40.44 -11.84
N ALA A 178 10.39 39.91 -12.98
CA ALA A 178 11.18 39.80 -14.21
C ALA A 178 11.75 41.16 -14.63
N TYR A 179 10.97 42.24 -14.54
CA TYR A 179 11.39 43.59 -14.80
C TYR A 179 12.58 44.05 -13.91
N THR A 180 12.50 43.80 -12.61
CA THR A 180 13.55 44.14 -11.65
C THR A 180 14.83 43.37 -11.95
N ILE A 181 14.72 42.08 -12.29
CA ILE A 181 15.88 41.24 -12.62
C ILE A 181 16.56 41.70 -13.91
N ALA A 182 15.80 42.03 -14.96
CA ALA A 182 16.33 42.58 -16.18
C ALA A 182 17.12 43.88 -15.92
N LYS A 183 16.56 44.80 -15.13
CA LYS A 183 17.23 46.04 -14.73
C LYS A 183 18.52 45.80 -13.94
N LEU A 184 18.50 44.83 -13.01
CA LEU A 184 19.71 44.41 -12.28
C LEU A 184 20.76 43.81 -13.20
N SER A 185 20.35 43.19 -14.31
CA SER A 185 21.22 42.62 -15.33
C SER A 185 21.67 43.64 -16.38
N GLY A 186 21.22 44.92 -16.28
CA GLY A 186 21.66 46.01 -17.14
C GLY A 186 20.99 46.06 -18.53
N PHE A 187 19.68 45.73 -18.58
CA PHE A 187 18.82 45.91 -19.75
C PHE A 187 17.37 46.13 -19.34
N GLU A 188 16.52 46.54 -20.27
CA GLU A 188 15.11 46.84 -20.02
C GLU A 188 14.19 45.83 -20.72
N VAL A 189 13.09 45.51 -20.10
CA VAL A 189 12.00 44.68 -20.64
C VAL A 189 10.67 45.38 -20.39
N PRO A 190 9.59 45.00 -21.07
CA PRO A 190 8.25 45.48 -20.74
C PRO A 190 7.93 45.28 -19.25
N LYS A 191 7.27 46.25 -18.61
CA LYS A 191 6.93 46.19 -17.16
C LYS A 191 5.99 45.03 -16.81
N ASP A 192 5.23 44.57 -17.77
CA ASP A 192 4.30 43.45 -17.69
C ASP A 192 4.92 42.10 -18.04
N ALA A 193 6.21 42.06 -18.37
CA ALA A 193 6.94 40.82 -18.58
C ALA A 193 6.83 39.93 -17.33
N LYS A 194 6.30 38.73 -17.51
CA LYS A 194 6.01 37.80 -16.40
C LYS A 194 7.22 36.95 -16.04
N VAL A 195 7.94 36.46 -17.04
CA VAL A 195 9.08 35.55 -16.89
C VAL A 195 10.14 35.87 -17.90
N LEU A 196 11.42 35.86 -17.51
CA LEU A 196 12.56 35.91 -18.41
C LEU A 196 12.96 34.51 -18.83
N VAL A 197 13.01 34.22 -20.13
CA VAL A 197 13.32 32.89 -20.64
C VAL A 197 14.65 32.91 -21.38
N GLY A 198 15.64 32.16 -20.89
CA GLY A 198 16.89 31.90 -21.58
C GLY A 198 16.81 30.59 -22.36
N GLU A 199 17.04 30.67 -23.69
CA GLU A 199 17.23 29.48 -24.53
C GLU A 199 18.66 28.99 -24.36
N VAL A 200 18.83 27.84 -23.73
CA VAL A 200 20.14 27.26 -23.40
C VAL A 200 20.21 25.80 -23.85
N THR A 201 21.42 25.31 -24.05
CA THR A 201 21.65 23.94 -24.57
C THR A 201 22.30 23.02 -23.55
N SER A 202 23.16 23.58 -22.68
CA SER A 202 23.89 22.81 -21.68
C SER A 202 23.06 22.63 -20.40
N THR A 203 23.03 21.40 -19.89
CA THR A 203 22.52 21.04 -18.56
C THR A 203 23.66 20.79 -17.58
N ASP A 204 24.88 21.13 -17.92
CA ASP A 204 26.05 20.97 -17.07
C ASP A 204 26.00 21.94 -15.88
N PRO A 205 26.52 21.56 -14.69
CA PRO A 205 26.59 22.44 -13.52
C PRO A 205 27.36 23.75 -13.72
N SER A 206 28.12 23.88 -14.79
CA SER A 206 28.76 25.14 -15.17
C SER A 206 27.83 26.14 -15.86
N GLU A 207 26.63 25.72 -16.28
CA GLU A 207 25.60 26.58 -16.87
C GLU A 207 24.71 27.17 -15.75
N GLU A 208 24.76 28.46 -15.53
CA GLU A 208 24.02 29.13 -14.46
C GLU A 208 22.50 29.00 -14.60
N PHE A 209 21.99 28.92 -15.84
CA PHE A 209 20.57 28.64 -16.06
C PHE A 209 20.14 27.21 -15.66
N ALA A 210 21.06 26.28 -15.48
CA ALA A 210 20.76 24.93 -15.05
C ALA A 210 20.47 24.82 -13.54
N HIS A 211 20.76 25.87 -12.76
CA HIS A 211 20.57 25.88 -11.31
C HIS A 211 19.20 26.38 -10.87
N GLU A 212 18.88 26.19 -9.58
CA GLU A 212 17.73 26.83 -8.91
C GLU A 212 17.88 28.35 -8.90
N LYS A 213 16.83 29.06 -9.26
CA LYS A 213 16.86 30.52 -9.41
C LYS A 213 15.96 31.28 -8.45
N LEU A 214 14.98 30.62 -7.82
CA LEU A 214 13.99 31.18 -6.88
C LEU A 214 13.45 32.56 -7.33
N SER A 215 13.17 32.67 -8.62
CA SER A 215 12.80 33.93 -9.29
C SER A 215 12.10 33.62 -10.61
N PRO A 216 11.42 34.57 -11.27
CA PRO A 216 10.77 34.36 -12.54
C PRO A 216 11.78 34.36 -13.71
N VAL A 217 12.86 33.58 -13.58
CA VAL A 217 13.82 33.24 -14.62
C VAL A 217 13.72 31.77 -14.93
N LEU A 218 13.60 31.41 -16.21
CA LEU A 218 13.36 30.05 -16.69
C LEU A 218 14.38 29.67 -17.75
N ALA A 219 14.98 28.49 -17.64
CA ALA A 219 15.74 27.90 -18.73
C ALA A 219 14.80 27.18 -19.70
N MET A 220 15.03 27.30 -21.00
CA MET A 220 14.28 26.53 -22.00
C MET A 220 15.23 25.73 -22.87
N TYR A 221 15.05 24.43 -22.88
CA TYR A 221 15.81 23.45 -23.63
C TYR A 221 14.98 22.87 -24.78
N LYS A 222 15.61 22.58 -25.90
CA LYS A 222 15.03 21.79 -26.97
C LYS A 222 15.48 20.34 -26.82
N ALA A 223 14.55 19.40 -26.88
CA ALA A 223 14.84 17.97 -26.88
C ALA A 223 14.70 17.40 -28.30
N GLU A 224 15.70 16.62 -28.74
CA GLU A 224 15.68 15.96 -30.04
C GLU A 224 14.66 14.82 -30.11
N ASP A 225 14.50 14.09 -29.02
CA ASP A 225 13.51 13.04 -28.82
C ASP A 225 13.16 12.93 -27.34
N PHE A 226 12.26 11.99 -27.01
CA PHE A 226 11.82 11.79 -25.63
C PHE A 226 12.94 11.30 -24.70
N LYS A 227 13.85 10.47 -25.21
CA LYS A 227 15.01 10.00 -24.44
C LYS A 227 15.94 11.15 -24.08
N ASP A 228 16.24 12.04 -25.03
CA ASP A 228 17.04 13.24 -24.79
C ASP A 228 16.34 14.17 -23.76
N ALA A 229 15.01 14.29 -23.82
CA ALA A 229 14.25 15.03 -22.81
C ALA A 229 14.43 14.45 -21.41
N LEU A 230 14.34 13.11 -21.27
CA LEU A 230 14.57 12.43 -20.01
C LEU A 230 16.00 12.60 -19.49
N ASP A 231 16.99 12.47 -20.37
CA ASP A 231 18.40 12.59 -20.00
C ASP A 231 18.74 14.01 -19.51
N LYS A 232 18.17 15.05 -20.15
CA LYS A 232 18.28 16.43 -19.69
C LYS A 232 17.61 16.65 -18.33
N ALA A 233 16.38 16.16 -18.18
CA ALA A 233 15.61 16.29 -16.94
C ALA A 233 16.30 15.57 -15.76
N ASP A 234 16.76 14.35 -15.97
CA ASP A 234 17.47 13.55 -14.98
C ASP A 234 18.77 14.23 -14.51
N ARG A 235 19.55 14.79 -15.45
CA ARG A 235 20.77 15.53 -15.11
C ARG A 235 20.48 16.75 -14.24
N LEU A 236 19.51 17.58 -14.62
CA LEU A 236 19.10 18.76 -13.85
C LEU A 236 18.62 18.39 -12.43
N VAL A 237 17.92 17.26 -12.28
CA VAL A 237 17.50 16.76 -10.97
C VAL A 237 18.70 16.32 -10.14
N ARG A 238 19.62 15.54 -10.71
CA ARG A 238 20.80 15.01 -9.99
C ARG A 238 21.71 16.11 -9.49
N ASP A 239 21.89 17.16 -10.30
CA ASP A 239 22.85 18.23 -10.00
C ASP A 239 22.32 19.28 -9.01
N GLY A 240 21.02 19.34 -8.74
CA GLY A 240 20.49 20.38 -7.84
C GLY A 240 19.13 20.14 -7.21
N GLY A 241 18.42 19.08 -7.58
CA GLY A 241 17.03 18.85 -7.14
C GLY A 241 16.71 17.42 -6.74
N ALA A 242 17.72 16.61 -6.40
CA ALA A 242 17.53 15.21 -6.08
C ALA A 242 16.48 15.01 -4.96
N GLY A 243 15.51 14.14 -5.22
CA GLY A 243 14.41 13.85 -4.30
C GLY A 243 13.30 14.89 -4.25
N HIS A 244 13.43 16.05 -4.91
CA HIS A 244 12.46 17.14 -4.77
C HIS A 244 11.24 16.95 -5.68
N THR A 245 11.16 17.58 -6.82
CA THR A 245 9.98 17.62 -7.70
C THR A 245 10.38 17.56 -9.16
N SER A 246 9.58 16.92 -9.98
CA SER A 246 9.64 16.95 -11.45
C SER A 246 8.25 17.02 -12.04
N SER A 247 8.09 17.58 -13.22
CA SER A 247 6.80 17.66 -13.90
C SER A 247 6.89 17.23 -15.36
N ILE A 248 5.77 16.70 -15.88
CA ILE A 248 5.63 16.31 -17.28
C ILE A 248 4.25 16.75 -17.80
N TYR A 249 4.22 17.24 -19.02
CA TYR A 249 3.01 17.59 -19.76
C TYR A 249 2.91 16.68 -20.97
N LEU A 250 1.84 15.91 -21.07
CA LEU A 250 1.57 14.93 -22.13
C LEU A 250 0.07 14.60 -22.21
N ASP A 251 -0.33 13.92 -23.26
CA ASP A 251 -1.64 13.27 -23.34
C ASP A 251 -1.55 11.88 -22.69
N GLU A 252 -2.19 11.68 -21.55
CA GLU A 252 -2.10 10.44 -20.77
C GLU A 252 -2.69 9.23 -21.52
N GLY A 253 -3.70 9.46 -22.36
CA GLY A 253 -4.30 8.40 -23.18
C GLY A 253 -3.40 7.90 -24.31
N MET A 254 -2.52 8.76 -24.82
CA MET A 254 -1.65 8.47 -25.98
C MET A 254 -0.22 8.13 -25.60
N ALA A 255 0.24 8.54 -24.44
CA ALA A 255 1.65 8.50 -24.04
C ALA A 255 1.91 7.79 -22.71
N GLY A 256 1.10 6.79 -22.34
CA GLY A 256 1.21 6.04 -21.07
C GLY A 256 2.58 5.43 -20.83
N GLU A 257 3.21 4.83 -21.84
CA GLU A 257 4.57 4.29 -21.75
C GLU A 257 5.62 5.37 -21.46
N ARG A 258 5.44 6.57 -22.02
CA ARG A 258 6.34 7.71 -21.75
C ARG A 258 6.18 8.25 -20.34
N LEU A 259 4.96 8.26 -19.83
CA LEU A 259 4.70 8.62 -18.43
C LEU A 259 5.40 7.64 -17.48
N GLU A 260 5.29 6.34 -17.75
CA GLU A 260 5.96 5.33 -16.93
C GLU A 260 7.48 5.45 -16.99
N ALA A 261 8.06 5.59 -18.19
CA ALA A 261 9.49 5.82 -18.35
C ALA A 261 9.97 7.09 -17.63
N PHE A 262 9.16 8.16 -17.61
CA PHE A 262 9.47 9.38 -16.85
C PHE A 262 9.47 9.11 -15.35
N ARG A 263 8.45 8.40 -14.83
CA ARG A 263 8.32 8.06 -13.42
C ARG A 263 9.49 7.21 -12.93
N GLU A 264 9.89 6.21 -13.70
CA GLU A 264 11.02 5.33 -13.37
C GLU A 264 12.35 6.08 -13.39
N ARG A 265 12.54 6.99 -14.37
CA ARG A 265 13.80 7.72 -14.55
C ARG A 265 14.02 8.82 -13.53
N MET A 266 12.97 9.57 -13.15
CA MET A 266 13.10 10.75 -12.31
C MET A 266 13.41 10.39 -10.85
N GLN A 267 14.52 10.91 -10.35
CA GLN A 267 14.94 10.71 -8.96
C GLN A 267 14.30 11.76 -8.03
N THR A 268 12.98 11.91 -8.14
CA THR A 268 12.17 12.83 -7.35
C THR A 268 11.03 12.08 -6.67
N TYR A 269 10.56 12.58 -5.52
CA TYR A 269 9.44 11.96 -4.80
C TYR A 269 8.09 12.59 -5.14
N ARG A 270 8.10 13.74 -5.81
CA ARG A 270 6.93 14.40 -6.39
C ARG A 270 7.04 14.42 -7.90
N VAL A 271 6.23 13.64 -8.57
CA VAL A 271 6.07 13.63 -10.03
C VAL A 271 4.70 14.21 -10.35
N LEU A 272 4.67 15.34 -11.02
CA LEU A 272 3.45 16.06 -11.34
C LEU A 272 3.14 15.93 -12.83
N VAL A 273 1.91 15.56 -13.14
CA VAL A 273 1.44 15.34 -14.51
C VAL A 273 0.40 16.41 -14.84
N ASN A 274 0.61 17.14 -15.92
CA ASN A 274 -0.29 18.18 -16.43
C ASN A 274 -0.72 19.21 -15.35
N THR A 275 0.16 19.49 -14.40
CA THR A 275 -0.15 20.29 -13.20
C THR A 275 0.92 21.38 -12.99
N PRO A 276 0.56 22.62 -12.61
CA PRO A 276 1.51 23.65 -12.22
C PRO A 276 2.39 23.15 -11.07
N ALA A 277 3.72 23.15 -11.23
CA ALA A 277 4.58 22.46 -10.28
C ALA A 277 4.64 23.12 -8.89
N ALA A 278 4.57 24.44 -8.80
CA ALA A 278 4.56 25.13 -7.50
C ALA A 278 3.32 24.74 -6.68
N GLN A 279 2.13 24.97 -7.21
CA GLN A 279 0.88 24.71 -6.52
C GLN A 279 0.64 23.20 -6.31
N GLY A 280 0.88 22.40 -7.34
CA GLY A 280 0.74 20.94 -7.25
C GLY A 280 1.71 20.34 -6.23
N GLY A 281 2.93 20.81 -6.17
CA GLY A 281 3.95 20.34 -5.23
C GLY A 281 3.65 20.69 -3.78
N ILE A 282 3.14 21.88 -3.51
CA ILE A 282 2.73 22.27 -2.15
C ILE A 282 1.41 21.62 -1.70
N GLY A 283 0.72 20.91 -2.59
CA GLY A 283 -0.49 20.18 -2.25
C GLY A 283 -1.71 21.08 -2.08
N ASP A 284 -2.13 21.69 -3.19
CA ASP A 284 -3.33 22.53 -3.25
C ASP A 284 -4.52 21.84 -3.95
N LEU A 285 -5.40 22.63 -4.56
CA LEU A 285 -6.61 22.16 -5.23
C LEU A 285 -6.37 21.34 -6.52
N TYR A 286 -5.14 21.35 -7.07
CA TYR A 286 -4.85 20.64 -8.32
C TYR A 286 -4.72 19.13 -8.15
N ASN A 287 -4.39 18.67 -6.95
CA ASN A 287 -4.34 17.23 -6.64
C ASN A 287 -4.65 16.98 -5.15
N PHE A 288 -5.16 15.78 -4.85
CA PHE A 288 -5.46 15.32 -3.48
C PHE A 288 -4.49 14.26 -2.95
N ARG A 289 -3.40 13.99 -3.69
CA ARG A 289 -2.40 12.99 -3.30
C ARG A 289 -1.33 13.57 -2.39
N LEU A 290 -1.05 14.87 -2.51
CA LEU A 290 -0.06 15.55 -1.71
C LEU A 290 -0.75 16.38 -0.62
N ALA A 291 -0.37 16.16 0.63
CA ALA A 291 -0.87 16.96 1.73
C ALA A 291 -0.38 18.40 1.62
N PRO A 292 -1.21 19.42 1.92
CA PRO A 292 -0.79 20.81 1.89
C PRO A 292 0.41 21.08 2.81
N SER A 293 1.50 21.61 2.23
CA SER A 293 2.72 21.91 2.96
C SER A 293 3.58 22.95 2.25
N LEU A 294 4.29 23.74 3.01
CA LEU A 294 5.38 24.61 2.54
C LEU A 294 6.77 24.05 2.92
N THR A 295 6.82 22.79 3.34
CA THR A 295 8.05 22.08 3.69
C THR A 295 8.06 20.73 2.95
N LEU A 296 8.80 20.68 1.86
CA LEU A 296 8.75 19.60 0.89
C LEU A 296 9.97 18.68 1.04
N GLY A 297 9.80 17.55 1.70
CA GLY A 297 10.88 16.59 1.94
C GLY A 297 11.47 16.03 0.65
N CYS A 298 12.78 15.82 0.64
CA CYS A 298 13.53 15.30 -0.52
C CYS A 298 14.07 13.89 -0.25
N GLY A 299 13.72 13.28 0.88
CA GLY A 299 14.13 11.93 1.27
C GLY A 299 15.64 11.71 1.26
N SER A 300 16.05 10.46 1.30
CA SER A 300 17.47 10.07 1.32
C SER A 300 18.26 10.55 0.10
N ARG A 301 17.62 10.61 -1.08
CA ARG A 301 18.26 11.13 -2.31
C ARG A 301 18.63 12.60 -2.21
N GLY A 302 17.82 13.39 -1.53
CA GLY A 302 18.08 14.81 -1.25
C GLY A 302 18.76 15.04 0.11
N GLY A 303 19.24 13.99 0.79
CA GLY A 303 19.88 14.09 2.10
C GLY A 303 18.92 14.53 3.21
N ASN A 304 17.63 14.20 3.10
CA ASN A 304 16.60 14.57 4.07
C ASN A 304 16.06 13.35 4.84
N SER A 305 15.55 13.57 6.04
CA SER A 305 14.94 12.54 6.88
C SER A 305 13.53 12.15 6.45
N VAL A 306 12.87 12.95 5.61
CA VAL A 306 11.52 12.72 5.10
C VAL A 306 11.46 12.95 3.59
N SER A 307 10.61 12.19 2.88
CA SER A 307 10.38 12.31 1.43
C SER A 307 9.06 12.98 1.08
N GLU A 308 8.15 13.06 2.02
CA GLU A 308 6.80 13.57 1.86
C GLU A 308 6.66 15.05 2.17
N ASN A 309 5.48 15.59 1.91
CA ASN A 309 5.09 16.92 2.35
C ASN A 309 4.95 16.92 3.88
N VAL A 310 5.76 17.71 4.56
CA VAL A 310 5.79 17.74 6.03
C VAL A 310 4.50 18.35 6.58
N GLY A 311 3.88 17.65 7.51
CA GLY A 311 2.64 18.05 8.15
C GLY A 311 2.61 17.69 9.64
N VAL A 312 1.43 17.45 10.17
CA VAL A 312 1.23 17.12 11.60
C VAL A 312 1.85 15.76 11.97
N ASN A 313 1.86 14.80 11.05
CA ASN A 313 2.36 13.44 11.32
C ASN A 313 3.84 13.40 11.70
N GLN A 314 4.63 14.35 11.21
CA GLN A 314 6.05 14.45 11.54
C GLN A 314 6.34 15.12 12.89
N LEU A 315 5.32 15.68 13.55
CA LEU A 315 5.44 16.38 14.83
C LEU A 315 4.73 15.65 15.98
N ILE A 316 4.29 14.43 15.76
CA ILE A 316 3.65 13.60 16.79
C ILE A 316 4.48 12.32 17.01
N ASN A 317 4.53 11.88 18.26
CA ASN A 317 5.07 10.59 18.62
C ASN A 317 3.93 9.60 18.83
N ILE A 318 3.98 8.47 18.12
CA ILE A 318 2.98 7.42 18.24
C ILE A 318 3.40 6.46 19.36
N LYS A 319 2.58 6.38 20.43
CA LYS A 319 2.76 5.38 21.46
C LYS A 319 2.01 4.11 21.06
N THR A 320 2.72 3.01 20.89
CA THR A 320 2.11 1.71 20.62
C THR A 320 1.94 0.97 21.95
N VAL A 321 0.71 0.59 22.25
CA VAL A 321 0.40 -0.34 23.34
C VAL A 321 0.24 -1.72 22.71
N ALA A 322 1.12 -2.65 23.06
CA ALA A 322 1.05 -4.03 22.60
C ALA A 322 0.61 -4.90 23.78
N GLU A 323 -0.57 -5.48 23.65
CA GLU A 323 -1.10 -6.43 24.62
C GLU A 323 -0.90 -7.85 24.10
N ARG A 324 -0.69 -8.79 25.02
CA ARG A 324 -0.70 -10.22 24.68
C ARG A 324 -2.08 -10.57 24.15
N ARG A 325 -2.16 -11.01 22.91
CA ARG A 325 -3.41 -11.53 22.35
C ARG A 325 -3.57 -12.98 22.76
N GLU A 326 -4.58 -13.26 23.56
CA GLU A 326 -5.04 -14.62 23.79
C GLU A 326 -5.75 -15.11 22.53
N ASN A 327 -5.29 -16.24 21.97
CA ASN A 327 -5.77 -16.72 20.68
C ASN A 327 -7.15 -17.35 20.71
N MET A 328 -7.73 -17.58 21.89
CA MET A 328 -9.00 -18.32 22.04
C MET A 328 -10.00 -17.57 22.92
N LEU A 329 -10.29 -16.33 22.50
CA LEU A 329 -11.39 -15.55 23.12
C LEU A 329 -12.77 -15.94 22.60
N TRP A 330 -12.85 -16.83 21.62
CA TRP A 330 -14.11 -17.32 21.07
C TRP A 330 -14.03 -18.80 20.69
N PHE A 331 -15.19 -19.45 20.75
CA PHE A 331 -15.43 -20.78 20.21
C PHE A 331 -16.10 -20.63 18.84
N ARG A 332 -15.63 -21.34 17.82
CA ARG A 332 -16.21 -21.34 16.49
C ARG A 332 -16.46 -22.77 16.03
N ALA A 333 -17.63 -23.00 15.45
CA ALA A 333 -18.06 -24.25 14.86
C ALA A 333 -18.69 -23.95 13.49
N PRO A 334 -18.95 -24.96 12.63
CA PRO A 334 -19.77 -24.80 11.45
C PRO A 334 -21.11 -24.12 11.77
N GLU A 335 -21.67 -23.40 10.79
CA GLU A 335 -22.96 -22.73 10.96
C GLU A 335 -24.07 -23.72 11.35
N LYS A 336 -24.04 -24.92 10.71
CA LYS A 336 -24.94 -26.03 11.05
C LYS A 336 -24.17 -27.34 11.23
N VAL A 337 -24.49 -28.09 12.29
CA VAL A 337 -24.00 -29.44 12.50
C VAL A 337 -25.21 -30.39 12.61
N TYR A 338 -25.38 -31.23 11.60
CA TYR A 338 -26.38 -32.31 11.62
C TYR A 338 -25.78 -33.50 12.33
N PHE A 339 -26.35 -33.88 13.43
CA PHE A 339 -25.82 -34.94 14.28
C PHE A 339 -26.92 -35.94 14.66
N LYS A 340 -27.14 -36.93 13.79
CA LYS A 340 -28.06 -38.04 14.06
C LYS A 340 -27.99 -39.05 12.92
N ARG A 341 -28.25 -40.32 13.20
CA ARG A 341 -28.44 -41.36 12.18
C ARG A 341 -29.52 -40.96 11.17
N GLY A 342 -29.22 -41.04 9.88
CA GLY A 342 -30.12 -40.64 8.80
C GLY A 342 -30.17 -39.14 8.53
N SER A 343 -29.31 -38.35 9.16
CA SER A 343 -29.29 -36.88 9.00
C SER A 343 -28.78 -36.42 7.64
N LEU A 344 -28.02 -37.24 6.92
CA LEU A 344 -27.52 -36.92 5.59
C LEU A 344 -28.63 -36.49 4.63
N ARG A 345 -29.72 -37.25 4.61
CA ARG A 345 -30.86 -36.96 3.75
C ARG A 345 -31.45 -35.57 4.02
N LEU A 346 -31.68 -35.26 5.31
CA LEU A 346 -32.23 -33.98 5.70
C LEU A 346 -31.29 -32.82 5.28
N ALA A 347 -30.00 -32.96 5.54
CA ALA A 347 -29.02 -31.94 5.16
C ALA A 347 -28.99 -31.68 3.66
N LEU A 348 -29.08 -32.74 2.84
CA LEU A 348 -29.13 -32.60 1.37
C LEU A 348 -30.44 -31.97 0.87
N GLU A 349 -31.60 -32.31 1.52
CA GLU A 349 -32.86 -31.63 1.22
C GLU A 349 -32.82 -30.14 1.50
N GLU A 350 -32.16 -29.70 2.57
CA GLU A 350 -32.00 -28.28 2.89
C GLU A 350 -31.09 -27.54 1.91
N LEU A 351 -30.06 -28.19 1.34
CA LEU A 351 -29.26 -27.59 0.26
C LEU A 351 -30.13 -27.09 -0.89
N LYS A 352 -31.18 -27.86 -1.24
CA LYS A 352 -32.12 -27.47 -2.29
C LYS A 352 -33.15 -26.46 -1.82
N LYS A 353 -33.77 -26.71 -0.66
CA LYS A 353 -34.95 -25.97 -0.18
C LYS A 353 -34.60 -24.62 0.44
N GLU A 354 -33.56 -24.57 1.28
CA GLU A 354 -33.16 -23.38 2.02
C GLU A 354 -32.05 -22.60 1.32
N TYR A 355 -31.01 -23.32 0.84
CA TYR A 355 -29.86 -22.68 0.22
C TYR A 355 -29.98 -22.53 -1.31
N GLY A 356 -31.02 -23.13 -1.93
CA GLY A 356 -31.29 -23.00 -3.38
C GLY A 356 -30.19 -23.56 -4.29
N ARG A 357 -29.36 -24.48 -3.76
CA ARG A 357 -28.21 -25.04 -4.49
C ARG A 357 -28.65 -25.97 -5.61
N LYS A 358 -27.93 -25.93 -6.73
CA LYS A 358 -28.31 -26.65 -7.97
C LYS A 358 -27.21 -27.51 -8.53
N ARG A 359 -25.95 -27.27 -8.16
CA ARG A 359 -24.78 -27.90 -8.76
C ARG A 359 -23.80 -28.34 -7.68
N ALA A 360 -23.71 -29.64 -7.42
CA ALA A 360 -22.85 -30.20 -6.39
C ALA A 360 -21.61 -30.89 -6.99
N ILE A 361 -20.46 -30.76 -6.34
CA ILE A 361 -19.34 -31.68 -6.55
C ILE A 361 -19.17 -32.51 -5.29
N VAL A 362 -19.05 -33.83 -5.45
CA VAL A 362 -18.72 -34.75 -4.36
C VAL A 362 -17.23 -35.09 -4.47
N VAL A 363 -16.46 -34.70 -3.46
CA VAL A 363 -15.02 -35.01 -3.36
C VAL A 363 -14.85 -36.17 -2.40
N THR A 364 -14.25 -37.26 -2.85
CA THR A 364 -14.11 -38.52 -2.11
C THR A 364 -12.84 -39.27 -2.52
N ASP A 365 -12.59 -40.43 -1.95
CA ASP A 365 -11.51 -41.32 -2.34
C ASP A 365 -12.00 -42.49 -3.20
N GLU A 366 -11.04 -43.20 -3.86
CA GLU A 366 -11.31 -44.31 -4.74
C GLU A 366 -12.07 -45.47 -4.05
N TYR A 367 -11.77 -45.72 -2.76
CA TYR A 367 -12.46 -46.78 -2.01
C TYR A 367 -13.94 -46.48 -1.79
N LEU A 368 -14.26 -45.26 -1.35
CA LEU A 368 -15.66 -44.86 -1.11
C LEU A 368 -16.46 -44.79 -2.41
N TYR A 369 -15.80 -44.43 -3.53
CA TYR A 369 -16.40 -44.44 -4.86
C TYR A 369 -16.67 -45.85 -5.34
N THR A 370 -15.65 -46.72 -5.36
CA THR A 370 -15.75 -48.11 -5.91
C THR A 370 -16.61 -49.02 -5.03
N SER A 371 -16.62 -48.84 -3.70
CA SER A 371 -17.51 -49.57 -2.79
C SER A 371 -18.99 -49.16 -2.93
N GLY A 372 -19.24 -48.05 -3.61
CA GLY A 372 -20.58 -47.51 -3.79
C GLY A 372 -21.12 -46.73 -2.58
N MET A 373 -20.28 -46.36 -1.60
CA MET A 373 -20.68 -45.52 -0.47
C MET A 373 -21.02 -44.09 -0.92
N SER A 374 -20.35 -43.57 -1.93
CA SER A 374 -20.66 -42.26 -2.51
C SER A 374 -22.09 -42.17 -3.06
N LYS A 375 -22.71 -43.34 -3.42
CA LYS A 375 -24.08 -43.39 -3.88
C LYS A 375 -25.11 -43.03 -2.77
N ALA A 376 -24.72 -43.02 -1.51
CA ALA A 376 -25.58 -42.52 -0.43
C ALA A 376 -25.85 -41.01 -0.61
N VAL A 377 -24.87 -40.27 -1.12
CA VAL A 377 -24.98 -38.83 -1.45
C VAL A 377 -25.58 -38.63 -2.84
N THR A 378 -25.01 -39.25 -3.87
CA THR A 378 -25.37 -38.96 -5.27
C THR A 378 -26.81 -39.34 -5.62
N LYS A 379 -27.33 -40.46 -5.07
CA LYS A 379 -28.74 -40.83 -5.25
C LYS A 379 -29.73 -39.84 -4.62
N GLU A 380 -29.37 -39.22 -3.50
CA GLU A 380 -30.21 -38.19 -2.91
C GLU A 380 -30.13 -36.89 -3.70
N LEU A 381 -28.96 -36.54 -4.23
CA LEU A 381 -28.81 -35.40 -5.14
C LEU A 381 -29.66 -35.57 -6.41
N ASP A 382 -29.70 -36.80 -6.99
CA ASP A 382 -30.56 -37.13 -8.15
C ASP A 382 -32.05 -36.90 -7.82
N LYS A 383 -32.53 -37.40 -6.67
CA LYS A 383 -33.92 -37.21 -6.22
C LYS A 383 -34.30 -35.74 -6.03
N LEU A 384 -33.30 -34.90 -5.73
CA LEU A 384 -33.48 -33.49 -5.47
C LEU A 384 -33.25 -32.62 -6.74
N ASP A 385 -33.03 -33.24 -7.91
CA ASP A 385 -32.68 -32.54 -9.15
C ASP A 385 -31.48 -31.57 -8.96
N ILE A 386 -30.48 -31.98 -8.21
CA ILE A 386 -29.20 -31.29 -8.08
C ILE A 386 -28.21 -31.95 -9.02
N THR A 387 -27.80 -31.23 -10.07
CA THR A 387 -26.78 -31.71 -11.01
C THR A 387 -25.46 -31.91 -10.28
N HIS A 388 -24.82 -33.08 -10.44
CA HIS A 388 -23.60 -33.36 -9.72
C HIS A 388 -22.52 -34.02 -10.57
N VAL A 389 -21.27 -33.94 -10.07
CA VAL A 389 -20.11 -34.70 -10.53
C VAL A 389 -19.34 -35.21 -9.32
N GLU A 390 -18.57 -36.27 -9.51
CA GLU A 390 -17.70 -36.81 -8.47
C GLU A 390 -16.23 -36.61 -8.82
N PHE A 391 -15.41 -36.27 -7.83
CA PHE A 391 -13.96 -36.35 -7.89
C PHE A 391 -13.51 -37.36 -6.83
N PHE A 392 -12.94 -38.49 -7.27
CA PHE A 392 -12.63 -39.63 -6.40
C PHE A 392 -11.14 -39.99 -6.38
N ASP A 393 -10.28 -39.19 -7.01
CA ASP A 393 -8.83 -39.44 -7.09
C ASP A 393 -8.07 -38.92 -5.85
N VAL A 394 -8.74 -38.77 -4.70
CA VAL A 394 -8.07 -38.35 -3.47
C VAL A 394 -7.32 -39.54 -2.88
N THR A 395 -6.00 -39.39 -2.76
CA THR A 395 -5.13 -40.37 -2.12
C THR A 395 -5.00 -40.14 -0.62
N PRO A 396 -4.66 -41.17 0.18
CA PRO A 396 -4.16 -40.95 1.53
C PRO A 396 -3.01 -39.93 1.49
N ASP A 397 -2.97 -38.99 2.46
CA ASP A 397 -2.03 -37.88 2.45
C ASP A 397 -2.12 -37.05 1.13
N PRO A 398 -3.22 -36.32 0.93
CA PRO A 398 -3.49 -35.65 -0.35
C PRO A 398 -2.39 -34.68 -0.73
N THR A 399 -2.09 -34.60 -2.03
CA THR A 399 -1.03 -33.77 -2.56
C THR A 399 -1.56 -32.46 -3.16
N ILE A 400 -0.66 -31.48 -3.30
CA ILE A 400 -0.98 -30.21 -4.00
C ILE A 400 -1.41 -30.48 -5.44
N ALA A 401 -0.79 -31.46 -6.12
CA ALA A 401 -1.16 -31.86 -7.48
C ALA A 401 -2.59 -32.40 -7.54
N CYS A 402 -2.98 -33.29 -6.62
CA CYS A 402 -4.35 -33.78 -6.49
C CYS A 402 -5.36 -32.63 -6.32
N ALA A 403 -5.09 -31.69 -5.40
CA ALA A 403 -5.95 -30.55 -5.18
C ALA A 403 -6.07 -29.63 -6.42
N ARG A 404 -4.98 -29.43 -7.16
CA ARG A 404 -4.99 -28.67 -8.42
C ARG A 404 -5.81 -29.34 -9.52
N GLU A 405 -5.76 -30.66 -9.65
CA GLU A 405 -6.61 -31.40 -10.62
C GLU A 405 -8.09 -31.28 -10.24
N GLY A 406 -8.43 -31.48 -8.98
CA GLY A 406 -9.81 -31.25 -8.51
C GLY A 406 -10.28 -29.82 -8.75
N ALA A 407 -9.44 -28.82 -8.49
CA ALA A 407 -9.77 -27.41 -8.74
C ALA A 407 -10.00 -27.12 -10.24
N LYS A 408 -9.33 -27.84 -11.18
CA LYS A 408 -9.65 -27.73 -12.61
C LYS A 408 -11.06 -28.24 -12.91
N LEU A 409 -11.47 -29.35 -12.29
CA LEU A 409 -12.82 -29.87 -12.42
C LEU A 409 -13.85 -28.89 -11.85
N LEU A 410 -13.60 -28.30 -10.67
CA LEU A 410 -14.46 -27.29 -10.08
C LEU A 410 -14.65 -26.08 -11.03
N ARG A 411 -13.57 -25.55 -11.60
CA ARG A 411 -13.63 -24.42 -12.54
C ARG A 411 -14.43 -24.75 -13.80
N ARG A 412 -14.31 -25.99 -14.31
CA ARG A 412 -15.05 -26.45 -15.49
C ARG A 412 -16.52 -26.67 -15.18
N PHE A 413 -16.81 -27.35 -14.07
CA PHE A 413 -18.18 -27.70 -13.67
C PHE A 413 -18.92 -26.53 -13.02
N LYS A 414 -18.23 -25.62 -12.33
CA LYS A 414 -18.78 -24.46 -11.60
C LYS A 414 -19.85 -24.87 -10.57
N PRO A 415 -19.50 -25.66 -9.55
CA PRO A 415 -20.43 -26.03 -8.51
C PRO A 415 -20.80 -24.83 -7.64
N ASP A 416 -21.98 -24.84 -7.06
CA ASP A 416 -22.43 -23.92 -6.02
C ASP A 416 -22.44 -24.55 -4.62
N VAL A 417 -22.09 -25.86 -4.56
CA VAL A 417 -21.80 -26.57 -3.32
C VAL A 417 -20.71 -27.63 -3.53
N ILE A 418 -19.78 -27.72 -2.58
CA ILE A 418 -18.74 -28.73 -2.50
C ILE A 418 -19.08 -29.66 -1.33
N ILE A 419 -19.24 -30.95 -1.58
CA ILE A 419 -19.52 -31.97 -0.59
C ILE A 419 -18.28 -32.83 -0.42
N ALA A 420 -17.60 -32.71 0.72
CA ALA A 420 -16.46 -33.55 1.08
C ALA A 420 -16.96 -34.81 1.80
N LEU A 421 -16.93 -35.95 1.12
CA LEU A 421 -17.36 -37.24 1.66
C LEU A 421 -16.14 -38.12 1.96
N GLY A 422 -15.88 -38.38 3.22
CA GLY A 422 -14.78 -39.26 3.61
C GLY A 422 -14.16 -38.93 4.97
N GLY A 423 -12.97 -39.45 5.20
CA GLY A 423 -12.16 -39.11 6.38
C GLY A 423 -11.43 -37.77 6.21
N GLY A 424 -10.31 -37.60 6.92
CA GLY A 424 -9.49 -36.38 6.87
C GLY A 424 -8.98 -36.07 5.45
N SER A 425 -8.45 -37.06 4.72
CA SER A 425 -7.85 -36.83 3.39
C SER A 425 -8.82 -36.25 2.36
N PRO A 426 -10.03 -36.79 2.14
CA PRO A 426 -11.02 -36.16 1.27
C PRO A 426 -11.45 -34.77 1.74
N SER A 427 -11.62 -34.58 3.05
CA SER A 427 -12.00 -33.28 3.61
C SER A 427 -10.91 -32.22 3.39
N ASP A 428 -9.66 -32.56 3.66
CA ASP A 428 -8.53 -31.64 3.50
C ASP A 428 -8.29 -31.30 2.03
N ALA A 429 -8.30 -32.32 1.15
CA ALA A 429 -8.20 -32.10 -0.31
C ALA A 429 -9.32 -31.17 -0.80
N ALA A 430 -10.57 -31.42 -0.38
CA ALA A 430 -11.73 -30.62 -0.78
C ALA A 430 -11.61 -29.16 -0.32
N LYS A 431 -11.13 -28.90 0.91
CA LYS A 431 -10.86 -27.54 1.42
C LYS A 431 -9.84 -26.81 0.57
N ILE A 432 -8.74 -27.47 0.20
CA ILE A 432 -7.73 -26.85 -0.69
C ILE A 432 -8.28 -26.64 -2.10
N MET A 433 -9.04 -27.59 -2.64
CA MET A 433 -9.73 -27.42 -3.93
C MET A 433 -10.68 -26.23 -3.90
N TRP A 434 -11.40 -26.04 -2.79
CA TRP A 434 -12.30 -24.92 -2.56
C TRP A 434 -11.54 -23.58 -2.63
N VAL A 435 -10.42 -23.45 -1.91
CA VAL A 435 -9.56 -22.25 -1.97
C VAL A 435 -9.12 -21.97 -3.41
N LEU A 436 -8.56 -22.98 -4.11
CA LEU A 436 -8.08 -22.83 -5.48
C LEU A 436 -9.20 -22.55 -6.50
N TYR A 437 -10.44 -22.92 -6.19
CA TYR A 437 -11.61 -22.61 -6.99
C TYR A 437 -12.09 -21.18 -6.80
N GLU A 438 -12.19 -20.72 -5.57
CA GLU A 438 -12.66 -19.37 -5.26
C GLU A 438 -11.59 -18.32 -5.58
N HIS A 439 -10.33 -18.63 -5.28
CA HIS A 439 -9.19 -17.72 -5.40
C HIS A 439 -8.05 -18.38 -6.22
N PRO A 440 -8.18 -18.43 -7.56
CA PRO A 440 -7.19 -19.10 -8.42
C PRO A 440 -5.79 -18.49 -8.37
N ASP A 441 -5.71 -17.21 -8.02
CA ASP A 441 -4.45 -16.43 -7.94
C ASP A 441 -3.83 -16.43 -6.55
N ALA A 442 -4.42 -17.15 -5.58
CA ALA A 442 -3.87 -17.25 -4.23
C ALA A 442 -2.56 -18.01 -4.23
N ASP A 443 -1.52 -17.42 -3.63
CA ASP A 443 -0.23 -18.08 -3.47
C ASP A 443 -0.32 -19.13 -2.36
N PHE A 444 -0.08 -20.39 -2.75
CA PHE A 444 -0.12 -21.51 -1.80
C PHE A 444 0.96 -21.40 -0.72
N GLU A 445 2.14 -20.92 -1.03
CA GLU A 445 3.22 -20.77 -0.06
C GLU A 445 2.86 -19.73 1.01
N ASP A 446 2.16 -18.67 0.62
CA ASP A 446 1.62 -17.67 1.54
C ASP A 446 0.47 -18.22 2.40
N LEU A 447 -0.40 -19.06 1.85
CA LEU A 447 -1.48 -19.74 2.58
C LEU A 447 -0.92 -20.74 3.62
N ALA A 448 0.14 -21.46 3.24
CA ALA A 448 0.77 -22.51 4.04
C ALA A 448 1.76 -22.01 5.09
N MET A 449 1.85 -20.69 5.29
CA MET A 449 2.78 -20.11 6.27
C MET A 449 2.54 -20.64 7.68
N ARG A 450 3.63 -20.93 8.38
CA ARG A 450 3.59 -21.31 9.78
C ARG A 450 3.06 -20.17 10.64
N PHE A 451 2.33 -20.49 11.68
CA PHE A 451 1.72 -19.54 12.62
C PHE A 451 2.70 -18.48 13.15
N MET A 452 3.98 -18.83 13.33
CA MET A 452 5.05 -17.93 13.80
C MET A 452 5.76 -17.16 12.68
N ASP A 453 5.40 -17.35 11.42
CA ASP A 453 6.04 -16.65 10.31
C ASP A 453 5.65 -15.17 10.30
N ILE A 454 6.65 -14.29 10.23
CA ILE A 454 6.45 -12.84 10.23
C ILE A 454 5.60 -12.37 9.03
N ARG A 455 5.63 -13.09 7.92
CA ARG A 455 4.85 -12.80 6.71
C ARG A 455 3.34 -12.89 6.96
N LYS A 456 2.88 -13.71 7.91
CA LYS A 456 1.46 -13.75 8.33
C LYS A 456 0.91 -12.42 8.84
N ARG A 457 1.75 -11.46 9.17
CA ARG A 457 1.31 -10.12 9.56
C ARG A 457 0.83 -9.26 8.38
N VAL A 458 1.27 -9.59 7.18
CA VAL A 458 0.96 -8.84 5.95
C VAL A 458 0.07 -9.63 4.99
N TYR A 459 0.02 -10.96 5.13
CA TYR A 459 -0.84 -11.82 4.33
C TYR A 459 -2.19 -12.00 5.05
N SER A 460 -3.29 -11.77 4.32
CA SER A 460 -4.64 -12.06 4.78
C SER A 460 -5.18 -13.25 4.02
N PHE A 461 -5.68 -14.27 4.75
CA PHE A 461 -6.36 -15.39 4.11
C PHE A 461 -7.60 -14.86 3.36
N PRO A 462 -7.83 -15.27 2.10
CA PRO A 462 -8.96 -14.77 1.33
C PRO A 462 -10.29 -15.24 1.92
N LYS A 463 -11.34 -14.41 1.81
CA LYS A 463 -12.69 -14.77 2.24
C LYS A 463 -13.25 -15.90 1.40
N MET A 464 -13.84 -16.91 2.06
CA MET A 464 -14.37 -18.09 1.41
C MET A 464 -15.91 -18.08 1.38
N GLY A 465 -16.51 -18.95 0.57
CA GLY A 465 -17.96 -19.16 0.50
C GLY A 465 -18.72 -18.25 -0.48
N GLU A 466 -18.04 -17.48 -1.30
CA GLU A 466 -18.70 -16.61 -2.28
C GLU A 466 -19.23 -17.39 -3.51
N LYS A 467 -18.47 -18.40 -3.99
CA LYS A 467 -18.85 -19.20 -5.17
C LYS A 467 -19.57 -20.47 -4.79
N ALA A 468 -19.12 -21.15 -3.73
CA ALA A 468 -19.65 -22.44 -3.32
C ALA A 468 -19.70 -22.58 -1.80
N LEU A 469 -20.82 -23.12 -1.31
CA LEU A 469 -20.97 -23.56 0.07
C LEU A 469 -20.17 -24.85 0.29
N PHE A 470 -19.53 -25.01 1.47
CA PHE A 470 -18.76 -26.19 1.81
C PHE A 470 -19.49 -27.07 2.84
N MET A 471 -19.82 -28.29 2.44
CA MET A 471 -20.44 -29.31 3.30
C MET A 471 -19.46 -30.46 3.54
N ALA A 472 -19.17 -30.77 4.78
CA ALA A 472 -18.33 -31.91 5.16
C ALA A 472 -19.18 -33.06 5.70
N VAL A 473 -18.95 -34.26 5.17
CA VAL A 473 -19.67 -35.50 5.50
C VAL A 473 -18.64 -36.57 5.89
N PRO A 474 -18.26 -36.68 7.17
CA PRO A 474 -17.24 -37.62 7.62
C PRO A 474 -17.74 -39.07 7.53
N THR A 475 -16.81 -39.97 7.17
CA THR A 475 -17.02 -41.44 7.20
C THR A 475 -16.13 -42.11 8.26
N THR A 476 -15.37 -41.34 9.02
CA THR A 476 -14.52 -41.79 10.13
C THR A 476 -14.79 -40.92 11.38
N ALA A 477 -14.62 -41.48 12.56
CA ALA A 477 -14.85 -40.78 13.83
C ALA A 477 -13.50 -40.55 14.54
N GLY A 478 -12.67 -39.62 14.04
CA GLY A 478 -11.32 -39.37 14.57
C GLY A 478 -10.83 -37.96 14.30
N THR A 479 -10.59 -37.62 13.05
CA THR A 479 -9.91 -36.40 12.66
C THR A 479 -10.64 -35.09 12.99
N GLY A 480 -11.99 -35.12 13.03
CA GLY A 480 -12.78 -33.90 13.25
C GLY A 480 -12.67 -32.85 12.13
N SER A 481 -12.17 -33.22 10.94
CA SER A 481 -11.96 -32.28 9.83
C SER A 481 -13.24 -31.55 9.41
N GLU A 482 -14.41 -32.13 9.68
CA GLU A 482 -15.72 -31.57 9.39
C GLU A 482 -16.08 -30.36 10.29
N VAL A 483 -15.39 -30.20 11.42
CA VAL A 483 -15.63 -29.11 12.38
C VAL A 483 -14.37 -28.31 12.69
N THR A 484 -13.32 -28.43 11.88
CA THR A 484 -12.05 -27.73 12.09
C THR A 484 -11.69 -26.80 10.94
N PRO A 485 -11.03 -25.66 11.24
CA PRO A 485 -10.54 -24.71 10.24
C PRO A 485 -9.15 -25.09 9.70
N PHE A 486 -8.85 -26.38 9.61
CA PHE A 486 -7.55 -26.89 9.17
C PHE A 486 -7.68 -27.73 7.91
N ALA A 487 -6.62 -27.74 7.11
CA ALA A 487 -6.40 -28.69 6.04
C ALA A 487 -4.91 -29.02 5.95
N VAL A 488 -4.57 -30.30 5.87
CA VAL A 488 -3.18 -30.77 5.73
C VAL A 488 -2.97 -31.29 4.30
N ILE A 489 -1.96 -30.76 3.63
CA ILE A 489 -1.63 -31.16 2.26
C ILE A 489 -0.12 -31.36 2.10
N THR A 490 0.24 -32.33 1.25
CA THR A 490 1.63 -32.69 1.00
C THR A 490 2.13 -32.06 -0.30
N ASP A 491 3.27 -31.38 -0.26
CA ASP A 491 4.02 -31.05 -1.48
C ASP A 491 4.80 -32.28 -1.94
N GLU A 492 4.36 -32.90 -3.01
CA GLU A 492 4.96 -34.11 -3.56
C GLU A 492 6.39 -33.92 -4.04
N ARG A 493 6.82 -32.68 -4.31
CA ARG A 493 8.20 -32.36 -4.75
C ARG A 493 9.19 -32.43 -3.60
N THR A 494 8.73 -32.05 -2.42
CA THR A 494 9.59 -31.93 -1.21
C THR A 494 9.28 -32.97 -0.15
N GLY A 495 8.13 -33.65 -0.24
CA GLY A 495 7.61 -34.55 0.78
C GLY A 495 7.16 -33.84 2.07
N ILE A 496 7.09 -32.51 2.05
CA ILE A 496 6.73 -31.72 3.24
C ILE A 496 5.21 -31.61 3.35
N LYS A 497 4.68 -31.88 4.55
CA LYS A 497 3.28 -31.65 4.89
C LYS A 497 3.07 -30.22 5.37
N TYR A 498 2.16 -29.51 4.75
CA TYR A 498 1.78 -28.14 5.09
C TYR A 498 0.41 -28.12 5.75
N PRO A 499 0.31 -27.74 7.03
CA PRO A 499 -0.96 -27.45 7.67
C PRO A 499 -1.40 -26.04 7.28
N LEU A 500 -2.51 -25.91 6.56
CA LEU A 500 -3.20 -24.65 6.39
C LEU A 500 -4.15 -24.48 7.57
N ALA A 501 -4.10 -23.32 8.19
CA ALA A 501 -4.89 -23.01 9.39
C ALA A 501 -5.48 -21.61 9.27
N ASP A 502 -6.76 -21.52 8.96
CA ASP A 502 -7.50 -20.27 8.96
C ASP A 502 -9.00 -20.54 9.15
N TYR A 503 -9.69 -19.66 9.85
CA TYR A 503 -11.12 -19.81 10.11
C TYR A 503 -11.98 -19.77 8.83
N GLU A 504 -11.46 -19.24 7.74
CA GLU A 504 -12.12 -19.29 6.44
C GLU A 504 -12.20 -20.71 5.85
N LEU A 505 -11.41 -21.67 6.36
CA LEU A 505 -11.47 -23.08 5.98
C LEU A 505 -12.49 -23.89 6.80
N MET A 506 -13.20 -23.26 7.76
CA MET A 506 -14.26 -23.91 8.50
C MET A 506 -15.39 -24.30 7.55
N PRO A 507 -15.82 -25.58 7.52
CA PRO A 507 -17.01 -25.95 6.76
C PRO A 507 -18.23 -25.13 7.16
N ASP A 508 -19.09 -24.79 6.20
CA ASP A 508 -20.36 -24.15 6.50
C ASP A 508 -21.33 -25.13 7.17
N ILE A 509 -21.33 -26.37 6.68
CA ILE A 509 -22.21 -27.45 7.17
C ILE A 509 -21.38 -28.70 7.45
N ALA A 510 -21.59 -29.30 8.61
CA ALA A 510 -21.08 -30.63 8.96
C ALA A 510 -22.24 -31.62 9.09
N VAL A 511 -22.10 -32.83 8.52
CA VAL A 511 -23.12 -33.87 8.57
C VAL A 511 -22.55 -35.14 9.19
N VAL A 512 -22.71 -35.31 10.47
CA VAL A 512 -22.23 -36.47 11.24
C VAL A 512 -23.34 -37.54 11.30
N ASP A 513 -23.34 -38.41 10.28
CA ASP A 513 -24.33 -39.49 10.16
C ASP A 513 -23.70 -40.85 10.46
N ALA A 514 -24.08 -41.47 11.56
CA ALA A 514 -23.53 -42.75 12.00
C ALA A 514 -23.73 -43.89 10.99
N GLU A 515 -24.71 -43.81 10.07
CA GLU A 515 -24.91 -44.85 9.03
C GLU A 515 -23.70 -44.98 8.10
N LEU A 516 -22.98 -43.88 7.87
CA LEU A 516 -21.79 -43.85 7.01
C LEU A 516 -20.56 -44.46 7.69
N MET A 517 -20.62 -44.70 9.01
CA MET A 517 -19.48 -45.19 9.81
C MET A 517 -19.69 -46.63 10.32
N MET A 518 -20.87 -47.21 10.13
CA MET A 518 -21.21 -48.52 10.73
C MET A 518 -20.37 -49.69 10.22
N ASN A 519 -19.87 -49.62 9.00
CA ASN A 519 -19.16 -50.72 8.32
C ASN A 519 -17.64 -50.47 8.15
N ILE A 520 -17.07 -49.58 8.94
CA ILE A 520 -15.62 -49.32 8.85
C ILE A 520 -14.84 -50.52 9.43
N PRO A 521 -13.64 -50.82 8.87
CA PRO A 521 -12.78 -51.89 9.37
C PRO A 521 -12.35 -51.70 10.82
N LYS A 522 -12.22 -52.76 11.62
CA LYS A 522 -11.79 -52.69 13.02
C LYS A 522 -10.50 -51.92 13.26
N GLY A 523 -9.51 -52.10 12.36
CA GLY A 523 -8.25 -51.31 12.43
C GLY A 523 -8.49 -49.82 12.32
N LEU A 524 -9.38 -49.39 11.41
CA LEU A 524 -9.71 -47.98 11.26
C LEU A 524 -10.53 -47.46 12.45
N THR A 525 -11.46 -48.27 13.00
CA THR A 525 -12.19 -47.92 14.22
C THR A 525 -11.24 -47.65 15.39
N SER A 526 -10.25 -48.53 15.62
CA SER A 526 -9.29 -48.32 16.70
C SER A 526 -8.40 -47.11 16.48
N CYS A 527 -7.85 -46.95 15.27
CA CYS A 527 -6.95 -45.82 14.95
C CYS A 527 -7.70 -44.48 15.09
N SER A 528 -8.89 -44.36 14.50
CA SER A 528 -9.63 -43.10 14.55
C SER A 528 -10.14 -42.80 15.97
N GLY A 529 -10.56 -43.85 16.76
CA GLY A 529 -10.97 -43.65 18.13
C GLY A 529 -9.80 -43.19 19.05
N ILE A 530 -8.60 -43.76 18.88
CA ILE A 530 -7.42 -43.30 19.62
C ILE A 530 -7.00 -41.91 19.18
N ASP A 531 -7.11 -41.58 17.90
CA ASP A 531 -6.86 -40.23 17.36
C ASP A 531 -7.81 -39.21 18.06
N ALA A 532 -9.09 -39.50 18.12
CA ALA A 532 -10.06 -38.66 18.84
C ALA A 532 -9.74 -38.52 20.34
N LEU A 533 -9.23 -39.60 20.99
CA LEU A 533 -8.80 -39.54 22.38
C LEU A 533 -7.56 -38.62 22.54
N SER A 534 -6.58 -38.76 21.64
CA SER A 534 -5.38 -37.91 21.63
C SER A 534 -5.75 -36.45 21.48
N HIS A 535 -6.59 -36.12 20.49
CA HIS A 535 -7.07 -34.75 20.30
C HIS A 535 -7.79 -34.19 21.51
N SER A 536 -8.61 -35.02 22.21
CA SER A 536 -9.30 -34.57 23.39
C SER A 536 -8.40 -34.29 24.58
N LEU A 537 -7.37 -35.13 24.78
CA LEU A 537 -6.34 -34.92 25.82
C LEU A 537 -5.46 -33.68 25.51
N GLU A 538 -5.04 -33.54 24.27
CA GLU A 538 -4.25 -32.38 23.81
C GLU A 538 -5.05 -31.09 23.94
N ALA A 539 -6.35 -31.08 23.62
CA ALA A 539 -7.23 -29.93 23.78
C ALA A 539 -7.27 -29.42 25.22
N ILE A 540 -7.33 -30.33 26.20
CA ILE A 540 -7.33 -29.99 27.64
C ILE A 540 -5.95 -29.46 28.08
N ALA A 541 -4.86 -30.03 27.54
CA ALA A 541 -3.49 -29.65 27.88
C ALA A 541 -3.00 -28.40 27.12
N SER A 542 -3.76 -27.93 26.11
CA SER A 542 -3.40 -26.81 25.27
C SER A 542 -3.37 -25.49 26.05
N VAL A 543 -2.40 -24.63 25.73
CA VAL A 543 -2.39 -23.23 26.21
C VAL A 543 -3.59 -22.41 25.70
N MET A 544 -4.33 -22.95 24.72
CA MET A 544 -5.52 -22.36 24.13
C MET A 544 -6.82 -22.98 24.67
N ALA A 545 -6.73 -23.81 25.72
CA ALA A 545 -7.89 -24.42 26.33
C ALA A 545 -8.85 -23.38 26.93
N SER A 546 -10.15 -23.64 26.78
CA SER A 546 -11.22 -22.83 27.34
C SER A 546 -12.27 -23.73 28.02
N ASP A 547 -13.18 -23.18 28.82
CA ASP A 547 -14.25 -23.94 29.42
C ASP A 547 -15.14 -24.62 28.39
N PHE A 548 -15.37 -24.02 27.23
CA PHE A 548 -16.07 -24.61 26.09
C PHE A 548 -15.34 -25.83 25.53
N THR A 549 -14.07 -25.69 25.19
CA THR A 549 -13.28 -26.80 24.63
C THR A 549 -13.06 -27.89 25.64
N ASN A 550 -12.79 -27.55 26.91
CA ASN A 550 -12.64 -28.51 28.00
C ASN A 550 -13.91 -29.31 28.27
N GLY A 551 -15.09 -28.66 28.19
CA GLY A 551 -16.37 -29.34 28.34
C GLY A 551 -16.58 -30.41 27.28
N ILE A 552 -16.35 -30.06 26.00
CA ILE A 552 -16.49 -30.98 24.86
C ILE A 552 -15.43 -32.09 24.92
N ALA A 553 -14.17 -31.76 25.22
CA ALA A 553 -13.09 -32.74 25.32
C ALA A 553 -13.33 -33.77 26.44
N LYS A 554 -13.78 -33.33 27.61
CA LYS A 554 -14.13 -34.24 28.72
C LYS A 554 -15.25 -35.19 28.34
N GLU A 555 -16.29 -34.69 27.66
CA GLU A 555 -17.41 -35.56 27.22
C GLU A 555 -16.95 -36.54 26.13
N ALA A 556 -16.11 -36.09 25.18
CA ALA A 556 -15.51 -36.97 24.16
C ALA A 556 -14.70 -38.10 24.82
N ILE A 557 -13.83 -37.78 25.80
CA ILE A 557 -13.07 -38.80 26.55
C ILE A 557 -14.02 -39.80 27.24
N ARG A 558 -15.06 -39.33 27.90
CA ARG A 558 -16.04 -40.19 28.57
C ARG A 558 -16.69 -41.16 27.59
N LEU A 559 -17.19 -40.66 26.47
CA LEU A 559 -17.83 -41.44 25.41
C LEU A 559 -16.87 -42.46 24.78
N LEU A 560 -15.62 -42.06 24.53
CA LEU A 560 -14.60 -42.94 23.96
C LEU A 560 -14.29 -44.12 24.90
N PHE A 561 -14.14 -43.90 26.21
CA PHE A 561 -13.92 -44.97 27.15
C PHE A 561 -15.15 -45.88 27.31
N GLU A 562 -16.33 -45.32 27.18
CA GLU A 562 -17.59 -46.09 27.30
C GLU A 562 -17.88 -46.93 26.06
N TYR A 563 -17.77 -46.36 24.86
CA TYR A 563 -18.28 -47.00 23.63
C TYR A 563 -17.22 -47.52 22.65
N LEU A 564 -15.99 -46.98 22.64
CA LEU A 564 -14.96 -47.43 21.68
C LEU A 564 -14.64 -48.93 21.80
N PRO A 565 -14.56 -49.55 23.00
CA PRO A 565 -14.33 -50.97 23.10
C PRO A 565 -15.44 -51.81 22.44
N ASP A 566 -16.69 -51.38 22.56
CA ASP A 566 -17.83 -52.08 21.97
C ASP A 566 -17.90 -51.83 20.46
N ALA A 567 -17.67 -50.62 19.99
CA ALA A 567 -17.56 -50.32 18.57
C ALA A 567 -16.47 -51.18 17.90
N TYR A 568 -15.34 -51.40 18.56
CA TYR A 568 -14.25 -52.24 18.04
C TYR A 568 -14.65 -53.72 18.03
N ARG A 569 -15.33 -54.23 19.07
CA ARG A 569 -15.69 -55.66 19.20
C ARG A 569 -16.88 -56.03 18.31
N LEU A 570 -17.91 -55.22 18.34
CA LEU A 570 -19.23 -55.51 17.80
C LEU A 570 -19.46 -54.88 16.40
N GLY A 571 -18.71 -53.88 16.04
CA GLY A 571 -18.89 -53.13 14.79
C GLY A 571 -20.30 -52.55 14.66
N ALA A 572 -20.98 -52.80 13.56
CA ALA A 572 -22.35 -52.31 13.31
C ALA A 572 -23.41 -52.83 14.31
N ALA A 573 -23.08 -53.82 15.11
CA ALA A 573 -23.98 -54.36 16.18
C ALA A 573 -23.72 -53.68 17.53
N ALA A 574 -22.83 -52.70 17.64
CA ALA A 574 -22.65 -51.92 18.86
C ALA A 574 -23.89 -51.08 19.15
N PRO A 575 -24.24 -50.87 20.45
CA PRO A 575 -25.44 -50.14 20.87
C PRO A 575 -25.42 -48.69 20.43
#